data_839d629ca36578421c848d918bb4e51a
#
_entry.id   839d629ca36578421c848d918bb4e51a
#
_cell.length_a   1.000
_cell.length_b   1.000
_cell.length_c   1.000
_cell.angle_alpha   90.00
_cell.angle_beta   90.00
_cell.angle_gamma   90.00
#
_symmetry.space_group_name_H-M   'P 1'
#
loop_
_entity.id
_entity.type
_entity.pdbx_description
1 polymer ?
#
loop_
_entity_poly.entity_id
_entity_poly.type
_entity_poly.pdbx_seq_one_letter_code
_entity_poly.pdbx_strand_id
1 'polypeptide(L)'
;MNKLLLIWIVVLLTSCITNQENARDTLFVNLTDATDSQSLKLSDFGNTVRYVPLETNEVCLIGNNPHIALLDDKIVIATKDQCFLFHKQTGKYICSIGHIGDDPSGYSSTNYWIDDAGLFYFFRAPDQLLKYNQKGEMTGKIQIPHIPAAPDFF
;
A
#
# COMPACT_ATOMS: atom_id res chain seq x y z
N MET A 1 63.07 -11.00 17.24
CA MET A 1 61.63 -11.03 16.91
C MET A 1 61.15 -9.60 16.79
N ASN A 2 60.85 -9.14 15.56
CA ASN A 2 60.74 -7.70 15.25
C ASN A 2 59.42 -7.11 15.82
N LYS A 3 59.56 -6.10 16.67
CA LYS A 3 58.38 -5.38 17.23
C LYS A 3 57.40 -4.90 16.16
N LEU A 4 57.86 -4.68 14.91
CA LEU A 4 57.01 -4.34 13.77
C LEU A 4 56.05 -5.49 13.37
N LEU A 5 56.49 -6.76 13.47
CA LEU A 5 55.69 -7.89 13.10
C LEU A 5 54.54 -8.12 14.09
N LEU A 6 54.77 -7.78 15.36
CA LEU A 6 53.75 -7.88 16.41
C LEU A 6 52.65 -6.84 16.25
N ILE A 7 52.97 -5.64 15.78
CA ILE A 7 52.02 -4.56 15.50
C ILE A 7 51.12 -4.95 14.33
N TRP A 8 51.64 -5.62 13.29
CA TRP A 8 50.88 -6.08 12.15
C TRP A 8 49.87 -7.17 12.53
N ILE A 9 50.23 -8.07 13.45
CA ILE A 9 49.33 -9.14 13.94
C ILE A 9 48.17 -8.54 14.76
N VAL A 10 48.43 -7.50 15.56
CA VAL A 10 47.37 -6.85 16.36
C VAL A 10 46.37 -6.11 15.48
N VAL A 11 46.80 -5.48 14.39
CA VAL A 11 45.92 -4.79 13.44
C VAL A 11 45.02 -5.74 12.66
N LEU A 12 45.46 -6.98 12.41
CA LEU A 12 44.65 -8.00 11.73
C LEU A 12 43.55 -8.60 12.61
N LEU A 13 43.66 -8.49 13.92
CA LEU A 13 42.68 -9.05 14.86
C LEU A 13 41.52 -8.11 15.20
N THR A 14 41.58 -6.82 14.77
CA THR A 14 40.51 -5.86 15.03
C THR A 14 39.46 -5.77 13.91
N SER A 15 39.55 -6.62 12.87
CA SER A 15 38.59 -6.64 11.75
C SER A 15 37.41 -7.59 11.99
N CYS A 16 36.90 -7.70 13.22
CA CYS A 16 35.57 -8.23 13.43
C CYS A 16 34.57 -7.07 13.29
N ILE A 17 34.19 -6.77 12.05
CA ILE A 17 32.96 -6.00 11.78
C ILE A 17 31.82 -6.96 12.12
N THR A 18 31.23 -6.79 13.28
CA THR A 18 29.90 -7.35 13.57
C THR A 18 28.92 -6.68 12.62
N ASN A 19 28.54 -7.36 11.56
CA ASN A 19 27.31 -7.05 10.85
C ASN A 19 26.18 -7.23 11.89
N GLN A 20 25.75 -6.12 12.46
CA GLN A 20 24.46 -6.05 13.12
C GLN A 20 23.42 -6.23 12.02
N GLU A 21 23.04 -7.47 11.75
CA GLU A 21 21.77 -7.74 11.10
C GLU A 21 20.73 -7.00 11.93
N ASN A 22 20.10 -6.01 11.33
CA ASN A 22 18.86 -5.43 11.85
C ASN A 22 17.88 -6.61 11.97
N ALA A 23 17.87 -7.26 13.12
CA ALA A 23 16.80 -8.16 13.49
C ALA A 23 15.52 -7.33 13.35
N ARG A 24 14.79 -7.55 12.28
CA ARG A 24 13.42 -7.04 12.15
C ARG A 24 12.73 -7.57 13.39
N ASP A 25 12.31 -6.65 14.23
CA ASP A 25 11.58 -6.96 15.46
C ASP A 25 10.29 -7.66 15.03
N THR A 26 10.36 -8.97 14.91
CA THR A 26 9.23 -9.79 14.48
C THR A 26 8.37 -9.96 15.72
N LEU A 27 7.27 -9.21 15.76
CA LEU A 27 6.28 -9.35 16.82
C LEU A 27 5.65 -10.74 16.72
N PHE A 28 6.02 -11.63 17.62
CA PHE A 28 5.37 -12.93 17.76
C PHE A 28 4.13 -12.78 18.65
N VAL A 29 2.95 -12.95 18.07
CA VAL A 29 1.70 -13.02 18.82
C VAL A 29 1.38 -14.48 19.08
N ASN A 30 1.46 -14.90 20.34
CA ASN A 30 1.08 -16.24 20.76
C ASN A 30 -0.45 -16.29 20.98
N LEU A 31 -1.16 -16.87 20.03
CA LEU A 31 -2.63 -16.97 20.09
C LEU A 31 -3.13 -18.02 21.10
N THR A 32 -2.26 -18.91 21.57
CA THR A 32 -2.64 -19.93 22.57
C THR A 32 -2.84 -19.35 23.97
N ASP A 33 -2.28 -18.19 24.25
CA ASP A 33 -2.42 -17.50 25.55
C ASP A 33 -3.60 -16.52 25.56
N ALA A 34 -4.34 -16.40 24.45
CA ALA A 34 -5.55 -15.59 24.34
C ALA A 34 -6.72 -16.31 25.05
N THR A 35 -6.77 -16.21 26.37
CA THR A 35 -7.78 -16.90 27.20
C THR A 35 -9.06 -16.09 27.40
N ASP A 36 -9.09 -14.79 27.08
CA ASP A 36 -10.25 -13.94 27.27
C ASP A 36 -10.60 -13.13 26.02
N SER A 37 -11.77 -13.36 25.47
CA SER A 37 -12.39 -12.46 24.51
C SER A 37 -12.93 -11.22 25.27
N GLN A 38 -12.08 -10.24 25.49
CA GLN A 38 -12.56 -8.95 25.98
C GLN A 38 -13.33 -8.24 24.87
N SER A 39 -14.52 -7.74 25.18
CA SER A 39 -15.26 -6.90 24.23
C SER A 39 -14.48 -5.60 24.03
N LEU A 40 -13.90 -5.42 22.86
CA LEU A 40 -13.21 -4.20 22.48
C LEU A 40 -14.23 -3.06 22.38
N LYS A 41 -13.94 -1.94 23.06
CA LYS A 41 -14.74 -0.72 22.96
C LYS A 41 -14.08 0.25 21.99
N LEU A 42 -14.87 1.06 21.32
CA LEU A 42 -14.33 2.09 20.41
C LEU A 42 -13.38 3.05 21.12
N SER A 43 -13.61 3.29 22.42
CA SER A 43 -12.71 4.10 23.27
C SER A 43 -11.30 3.53 23.45
N ASP A 44 -11.10 2.24 23.18
CA ASP A 44 -9.79 1.59 23.29
C ASP A 44 -8.90 1.95 22.08
N PHE A 45 -9.52 2.41 20.98
CA PHE A 45 -8.87 2.79 19.74
C PHE A 45 -8.73 4.30 19.53
N GLY A 46 -9.53 5.11 20.23
CA GLY A 46 -9.48 6.55 20.05
C GLY A 46 -10.40 7.32 20.99
N ASN A 47 -10.02 8.57 21.24
CA ASN A 47 -10.75 9.47 22.15
C ASN A 47 -11.81 10.33 21.45
N THR A 48 -11.79 10.36 20.11
CA THR A 48 -12.70 11.19 19.33
C THR A 48 -13.16 10.45 18.08
N VAL A 49 -14.43 10.66 17.73
CA VAL A 49 -15.02 10.19 16.47
C VAL A 49 -15.40 11.41 15.66
N ARG A 50 -15.01 11.39 14.39
CA ARG A 50 -15.36 12.43 13.44
C ARG A 50 -16.08 11.83 12.23
N TYR A 51 -17.21 12.43 11.89
CA TYR A 51 -17.95 12.11 10.68
C TYR A 51 -17.55 13.07 9.56
N VAL A 52 -17.23 12.51 8.40
CA VAL A 52 -16.92 13.29 7.19
C VAL A 52 -17.96 12.92 6.13
N PRO A 53 -18.97 13.77 5.90
CA PRO A 53 -19.93 13.53 4.83
C PRO A 53 -19.21 13.67 3.49
N LEU A 54 -19.32 12.64 2.64
CA LEU A 54 -18.73 12.68 1.32
C LEU A 54 -19.68 13.39 0.34
N GLU A 55 -19.11 14.18 -0.54
CA GLU A 55 -19.84 14.77 -1.64
C GLU A 55 -20.43 13.65 -2.52
N THR A 56 -21.72 13.78 -2.87
CA THR A 56 -22.45 12.82 -3.68
C THR A 56 -23.16 13.56 -4.80
N ASN A 57 -22.81 13.23 -6.02
CA ASN A 57 -23.44 13.77 -7.22
C ASN A 57 -23.30 12.75 -8.36
N GLU A 58 -23.75 13.08 -9.57
CA GLU A 58 -23.72 12.16 -10.71
C GLU A 58 -22.31 11.71 -11.11
N VAL A 59 -21.27 12.49 -10.77
CA VAL A 59 -19.87 12.20 -11.11
C VAL A 59 -19.19 11.30 -10.06
N CYS A 60 -19.61 11.40 -8.80
CA CYS A 60 -19.00 10.70 -7.68
C CYS A 60 -20.01 9.91 -6.84
N LEU A 61 -20.86 9.16 -7.51
CA LEU A 61 -21.80 8.26 -6.85
C LEU A 61 -21.08 7.01 -6.35
N ILE A 62 -21.09 6.82 -5.02
CA ILE A 62 -20.46 5.67 -4.39
C ILE A 62 -21.45 4.50 -4.41
N GLY A 63 -21.05 3.43 -5.08
CA GLY A 63 -21.81 2.18 -5.15
C GLY A 63 -21.71 1.32 -3.88
N ASN A 64 -22.24 0.12 -3.94
CA ASN A 64 -22.22 -0.82 -2.82
C ASN A 64 -20.81 -1.38 -2.58
N ASN A 65 -20.53 -1.74 -1.31
CA ASN A 65 -19.29 -2.39 -0.86
C ASN A 65 -18.00 -1.67 -1.30
N PRO A 66 -17.85 -0.38 -1.01
CA PRO A 66 -16.65 0.35 -1.36
C PRO A 66 -15.45 -0.13 -0.52
N HIS A 67 -14.29 -0.26 -1.14
CA HIS A 67 -13.03 -0.37 -0.45
C HIS A 67 -12.53 1.04 -0.12
N ILE A 68 -12.30 1.33 1.18
CA ILE A 68 -11.91 2.66 1.67
C ILE A 68 -10.49 2.61 2.21
N ALA A 69 -9.65 3.53 1.76
CA ALA A 69 -8.31 3.74 2.30
C ALA A 69 -8.06 5.23 2.59
N LEU A 70 -7.14 5.48 3.51
CA LEU A 70 -6.69 6.83 3.83
C LEU A 70 -5.29 7.04 3.25
N LEU A 71 -5.10 8.14 2.56
CA LEU A 71 -3.83 8.56 1.97
C LEU A 71 -3.59 10.02 2.36
N ASP A 72 -2.71 10.25 3.34
CA ASP A 72 -2.38 11.58 3.88
C ASP A 72 -3.62 12.42 4.20
N ASP A 73 -3.89 13.44 3.39
CA ASP A 73 -5.01 14.37 3.49
C ASP A 73 -6.23 13.93 2.66
N LYS A 74 -6.23 12.71 2.11
CA LYS A 74 -7.24 12.20 1.18
C LYS A 74 -7.90 10.92 1.67
N ILE A 75 -9.10 10.68 1.15
CA ILE A 75 -9.83 9.43 1.26
C ILE A 75 -9.88 8.83 -0.16
N VAL A 76 -9.41 7.61 -0.29
CA VAL A 76 -9.52 6.81 -1.52
C VAL A 76 -10.73 5.89 -1.38
N ILE A 77 -11.60 5.90 -2.35
CA ILE A 77 -12.78 5.02 -2.39
C ILE A 77 -12.80 4.29 -3.72
N ALA A 78 -12.56 2.99 -3.69
CA ALA A 78 -12.69 2.13 -4.85
C ALA A 78 -14.01 1.35 -4.76
N THR A 79 -14.82 1.49 -5.77
CA THR A 79 -16.02 0.69 -6.00
C THR A 79 -15.73 -0.37 -7.05
N LYS A 80 -16.72 -1.15 -7.45
CA LYS A 80 -16.56 -2.11 -8.54
C LYS A 80 -16.16 -1.44 -9.85
N ASP A 81 -16.65 -0.22 -10.10
CA ASP A 81 -16.59 0.43 -11.42
C ASP A 81 -15.66 1.64 -11.45
N GLN A 82 -15.34 2.23 -10.29
CA GLN A 82 -14.59 3.50 -10.21
C GLN A 82 -13.71 3.57 -8.96
N CYS A 83 -12.60 4.32 -9.09
CA CYS A 83 -11.75 4.73 -7.97
C CYS A 83 -11.81 6.25 -7.83
N PHE A 84 -12.28 6.72 -6.67
CA PHE A 84 -12.49 8.14 -6.36
C PHE A 84 -11.51 8.64 -5.32
N LEU A 85 -11.20 9.93 -5.40
CA LEU A 85 -10.40 10.64 -4.42
C LEU A 85 -11.22 11.79 -3.81
N PHE A 86 -11.22 11.87 -2.47
CA PHE A 86 -11.90 12.91 -1.71
C PHE A 86 -10.96 13.58 -0.73
N HIS A 87 -11.23 14.83 -0.38
CA HIS A 87 -10.54 15.51 0.71
C HIS A 87 -10.94 14.93 2.07
N LYS A 88 -9.96 14.48 2.84
CA LYS A 88 -10.16 13.86 4.18
C LYS A 88 -10.82 14.81 5.19
N GLN A 89 -10.59 16.12 5.06
CA GLN A 89 -11.11 17.09 5.99
C GLN A 89 -12.55 17.50 5.67
N THR A 90 -12.90 17.61 4.41
CA THR A 90 -14.16 18.20 3.97
C THR A 90 -15.09 17.22 3.30
N GLY A 91 -14.61 16.04 2.90
CA GLY A 91 -15.37 15.07 2.11
C GLY A 91 -15.64 15.51 0.68
N LYS A 92 -15.06 16.62 0.23
CA LYS A 92 -15.25 17.10 -1.14
C LYS A 92 -14.55 16.20 -2.14
N TYR A 93 -15.22 15.93 -3.25
CA TYR A 93 -14.67 15.20 -4.37
C TYR A 93 -13.50 15.95 -5.00
N ILE A 94 -12.44 15.23 -5.32
CA ILE A 94 -11.25 15.77 -5.99
C ILE A 94 -11.24 15.33 -7.46
N CYS A 95 -11.19 14.02 -7.69
CA CYS A 95 -11.16 13.44 -9.04
C CYS A 95 -11.44 11.93 -8.98
N SER A 96 -11.68 11.34 -10.15
CA SER A 96 -11.56 9.88 -10.36
C SER A 96 -10.13 9.55 -10.76
N ILE A 97 -9.62 8.41 -10.31
CA ILE A 97 -8.31 7.91 -10.70
C ILE A 97 -8.50 6.93 -11.86
N GLY A 98 -8.26 7.42 -13.08
CA GLY A 98 -8.47 6.61 -14.28
C GLY A 98 -9.92 6.10 -14.44
N HIS A 99 -10.09 5.00 -15.15
CA HIS A 99 -11.38 4.34 -15.39
C HIS A 99 -11.20 2.89 -15.82
N ILE A 100 -12.24 2.08 -15.69
CA ILE A 100 -12.29 0.74 -16.29
C ILE A 100 -12.58 0.88 -17.79
N GLY A 101 -11.79 0.21 -18.62
CA GLY A 101 -11.99 0.23 -20.06
C GLY A 101 -10.88 -0.45 -20.85
N ASP A 102 -11.15 -0.66 -22.14
CA ASP A 102 -10.23 -1.29 -23.08
C ASP A 102 -9.32 -0.30 -23.81
N ASP A 103 -9.57 1.01 -23.64
CA ASP A 103 -8.72 2.05 -24.22
C ASP A 103 -7.34 2.09 -23.57
N PRO A 104 -6.33 2.74 -24.18
CA PRO A 104 -4.94 2.73 -23.70
C PRO A 104 -4.72 3.24 -22.28
N SER A 105 -5.67 3.96 -21.71
CA SER A 105 -5.66 4.48 -20.35
C SER A 105 -6.64 3.78 -19.41
N GLY A 106 -7.40 2.80 -19.88
CA GLY A 106 -8.34 2.01 -19.07
C GLY A 106 -7.65 0.84 -18.38
N TYR A 107 -8.02 0.57 -17.13
CA TYR A 107 -7.58 -0.60 -16.37
C TYR A 107 -8.68 -1.67 -16.33
N SER A 108 -8.29 -2.90 -15.98
CA SER A 108 -9.22 -4.04 -15.98
C SER A 108 -10.00 -4.20 -14.68
N SER A 109 -9.52 -3.63 -13.59
CA SER A 109 -10.19 -3.67 -12.29
C SER A 109 -9.79 -2.49 -11.43
N THR A 110 -10.63 -2.13 -10.46
CA THR A 110 -10.38 -1.07 -9.49
C THR A 110 -9.51 -1.49 -8.32
N ASN A 111 -8.99 -2.71 -8.30
CA ASN A 111 -7.98 -3.12 -7.35
C ASN A 111 -6.70 -2.35 -7.63
N TYR A 112 -6.23 -1.65 -6.63
CA TYR A 112 -5.08 -0.77 -6.76
C TYR A 112 -4.04 -1.03 -5.69
N TRP A 113 -2.81 -0.60 -5.98
CA TRP A 113 -1.73 -0.43 -5.03
C TRP A 113 -1.27 1.03 -5.06
N ILE A 114 -0.82 1.55 -3.92
CA ILE A 114 -0.28 2.91 -3.80
C ILE A 114 1.16 2.78 -3.30
N ASP A 115 2.10 3.46 -3.94
CA ASP A 115 3.48 3.54 -3.48
C ASP A 115 3.70 4.68 -2.47
N ASP A 116 4.91 4.75 -1.90
CA ASP A 116 5.28 5.78 -0.92
C ASP A 116 5.26 7.20 -1.50
N ALA A 117 5.27 7.35 -2.81
CA ALA A 117 5.11 8.64 -3.50
C ALA A 117 3.65 9.01 -3.74
N GLY A 118 2.70 8.16 -3.34
CA GLY A 118 1.26 8.37 -3.52
C GLY A 118 0.79 8.15 -4.95
N LEU A 119 1.50 7.35 -5.74
CA LEU A 119 1.12 6.98 -7.08
C LEU A 119 0.29 5.71 -7.05
N PHE A 120 -0.77 5.68 -7.84
CA PHE A 120 -1.68 4.55 -7.96
C PHE A 120 -1.26 3.64 -9.10
N TYR A 121 -1.32 2.34 -8.85
CA TYR A 121 -1.05 1.30 -9.83
C TYR A 121 -2.26 0.41 -9.98
N PHE A 122 -2.78 0.31 -11.19
CA PHE A 122 -3.91 -0.55 -11.54
C PHE A 122 -3.50 -1.59 -12.55
N PHE A 123 -4.03 -2.79 -12.37
CA PHE A 123 -3.77 -3.87 -13.31
C PHE A 123 -4.58 -3.69 -14.60
N ARG A 124 -3.89 -3.86 -15.71
CA ARG A 124 -4.45 -3.98 -17.06
C ARG A 124 -4.05 -5.31 -17.66
N ALA A 125 -5.06 -6.13 -17.94
CA ALA A 125 -4.82 -7.42 -18.57
C ALA A 125 -4.17 -7.25 -19.97
N PRO A 126 -3.29 -8.18 -20.40
CA PRO A 126 -2.92 -9.38 -19.63
C PRO A 126 -1.74 -9.16 -18.67
N ASP A 127 -0.93 -8.13 -18.83
CA ASP A 127 0.42 -8.07 -18.24
C ASP A 127 0.96 -6.66 -18.00
N GLN A 128 0.08 -5.69 -17.79
CA GLN A 128 0.48 -4.30 -17.57
C GLN A 128 0.00 -3.76 -16.22
N LEU A 129 0.79 -2.85 -15.64
CA LEU A 129 0.35 -1.93 -14.59
C LEU A 129 0.30 -0.53 -15.16
N LEU A 130 -0.84 0.11 -15.05
CA LEU A 130 -1.03 1.51 -15.37
C LEU A 130 -0.75 2.34 -14.12
N LYS A 131 0.02 3.41 -14.28
CA LYS A 131 0.45 4.30 -13.21
C LYS A 131 -0.28 5.64 -13.32
N TYR A 132 -0.90 6.08 -12.21
CA TYR A 132 -1.64 7.33 -12.13
C TYR A 132 -1.14 8.19 -10.97
N ASN A 133 -1.24 9.50 -11.13
CA ASN A 133 -1.01 10.45 -10.05
C ASN A 133 -2.30 10.77 -9.28
N GLN A 134 -2.18 11.55 -8.21
CA GLN A 134 -3.31 11.96 -7.37
C GLN A 134 -4.22 13.03 -8.03
N LYS A 135 -3.98 13.40 -9.29
CA LYS A 135 -4.87 14.21 -10.11
C LYS A 135 -5.74 13.38 -11.05
N GLY A 136 -5.58 12.04 -11.01
CA GLY A 136 -6.26 11.11 -11.90
C GLY A 136 -5.60 10.97 -13.27
N GLU A 137 -4.43 11.55 -13.49
CA GLU A 137 -3.72 11.52 -14.76
C GLU A 137 -2.82 10.29 -14.86
N MET A 138 -2.86 9.58 -15.99
CA MET A 138 -1.96 8.48 -16.26
C MET A 138 -0.54 9.03 -16.51
N THR A 139 0.42 8.53 -15.73
CA THR A 139 1.83 8.98 -15.79
C THR A 139 2.76 7.95 -16.42
N GLY A 140 2.29 6.72 -16.64
CA GLY A 140 3.11 5.69 -17.28
C GLY A 140 2.48 4.31 -17.25
N LYS A 141 3.23 3.36 -17.80
CA LYS A 141 2.90 1.94 -17.84
C LYS A 141 4.13 1.13 -17.47
N ILE A 142 3.90 0.02 -16.79
CA ILE A 142 4.94 -0.97 -16.46
C ILE A 142 4.52 -2.27 -17.10
N GLN A 143 5.39 -2.86 -17.91
CA GLN A 143 5.22 -4.20 -18.45
C GLN A 143 5.58 -5.20 -17.34
N ILE A 144 4.65 -6.08 -17.00
CA ILE A 144 4.89 -7.17 -16.06
C ILE A 144 5.33 -8.39 -16.87
N PRO A 145 6.37 -9.13 -16.45
CA PRO A 145 6.68 -10.40 -17.07
C PRO A 145 5.46 -11.32 -17.03
N HIS A 146 5.14 -11.94 -18.16
CA HIS A 146 4.07 -12.92 -18.21
C HIS A 146 4.40 -14.06 -17.24
N ILE A 147 3.65 -14.18 -16.16
CA ILE A 147 3.72 -15.33 -15.27
C ILE A 147 2.75 -16.34 -15.87
N PRO A 148 3.23 -17.47 -16.44
CA PRO A 148 2.33 -18.53 -16.86
C PRO A 148 1.46 -18.89 -15.67
N ALA A 149 0.16 -19.04 -15.89
CA ALA A 149 -0.73 -19.50 -14.84
C ALA A 149 -0.08 -20.72 -14.18
N ALA A 150 0.10 -20.69 -12.86
CA ALA A 150 0.61 -21.83 -12.14
C ALA A 150 -0.28 -23.03 -12.54
N PRO A 151 0.29 -24.18 -12.87
CA PRO A 151 -0.53 -25.35 -13.16
C PRO A 151 -1.43 -25.56 -11.95
N ASP A 152 -2.74 -25.71 -12.21
CA ASP A 152 -3.74 -25.98 -11.18
C ASP A 152 -3.26 -27.18 -10.36
N PHE A 153 -2.79 -26.93 -9.15
CA PHE A 153 -2.57 -27.98 -8.18
C PHE A 153 -3.95 -28.34 -7.61
N PHE A 154 -4.54 -29.37 -8.17
CA PHE A 154 -5.68 -30.08 -7.57
C PHE A 154 -5.21 -30.94 -6.40
#